data_5576b6c2ab3908b3821618b56dabba49
#
_entry.id   5576b6c2ab3908b3821618b56dabba49
#
_cell.length_a   1.000
_cell.length_b   1.000
_cell.length_c   1.000
_cell.angle_alpha   90.00
_cell.angle_beta   90.00
_cell.angle_gamma   90.00
#
_symmetry.space_group_name_H-M   'P 1'
#
loop_
_entity.id
_entity.type
_entity.pdbx_description
1 polymer ?
#
loop_
_entity_poly.entity_id
_entity_poly.type
_entity_poly.pdbx_seq_one_letter_code
_entity_poly.pdbx_strand_id
1 'polypeptide(L)'
;IQDENQKKGSITSTIFGDELHRYSIADGIRDKNVLGFDPYKVLTYKDADLREKIALEKAKAKTVPEAIADPKKSKVYYEYMAKPMAGSETDSGTYVKGIEDYIPDSQYEREQHQNMVVQDIRDNWITLSHNGKFHAIFATASIPEAIQYYQLIKDAIPSLKVTVLFDPSIDNNGNGIIKKDGLEKIILDYNRRY
;
A
#
# COMPACT_ATOMS: atom_id res chain seq x y z
N ILE A 1 10.92 -8.00 -5.85
CA ILE A 1 12.14 -7.18 -5.75
C ILE A 1 12.91 -7.45 -7.03
N GLN A 2 12.71 -6.60 -8.03
CA GLN A 2 13.55 -6.64 -9.22
C GLN A 2 14.81 -5.84 -8.92
N ASP A 3 15.91 -6.54 -8.77
CA ASP A 3 17.23 -5.94 -8.61
C ASP A 3 17.58 -5.14 -9.87
N GLU A 4 18.24 -3.98 -9.72
CA GLU A 4 18.74 -3.17 -10.85
C GLU A 4 19.67 -3.95 -11.80
N ASN A 5 20.25 -5.05 -11.33
CA ASN A 5 21.03 -5.98 -12.14
C ASN A 5 20.20 -6.80 -13.14
N GLN A 6 18.88 -6.89 -12.98
CA GLN A 6 18.00 -7.53 -13.95
C GLN A 6 17.80 -6.68 -15.22
N LYS A 7 18.14 -5.40 -15.19
CA LYS A 7 18.21 -4.55 -16.39
C LYS A 7 19.34 -4.94 -17.36
N LYS A 8 20.30 -5.76 -16.94
CA LYS A 8 21.29 -6.36 -17.81
C LYS A 8 20.74 -7.69 -18.35
N GLY A 9 19.75 -7.59 -19.23
CA GLY A 9 19.11 -8.65 -19.99
C GLY A 9 19.39 -10.07 -19.49
N SER A 10 18.43 -10.65 -18.85
CA SER A 10 18.31 -12.06 -18.53
C SER A 10 19.63 -12.80 -18.25
N ILE A 11 20.20 -12.54 -17.08
CA ILE A 11 21.33 -13.37 -16.57
C ILE A 11 20.95 -14.86 -16.63
N THR A 12 19.69 -15.18 -16.37
CA THR A 12 19.17 -16.54 -16.41
C THR A 12 19.26 -17.12 -17.84
N SER A 13 18.79 -16.42 -18.85
CA SER A 13 18.87 -16.92 -20.24
C SER A 13 20.31 -16.94 -20.77
N THR A 14 21.19 -16.07 -20.27
CA THR A 14 22.62 -16.06 -20.63
C THR A 14 23.35 -17.26 -20.03
N ILE A 15 22.95 -17.71 -18.83
CA ILE A 15 23.59 -18.84 -18.14
C ILE A 15 22.99 -20.17 -18.51
N PHE A 16 21.64 -20.24 -18.63
CA PHE A 16 20.89 -21.49 -18.78
C PHE A 16 20.29 -21.69 -20.17
N GLY A 17 20.46 -20.71 -21.08
CA GLY A 17 19.85 -20.75 -22.42
C GLY A 17 18.41 -20.27 -22.42
N ASP A 18 17.70 -20.55 -23.50
CA ASP A 18 16.31 -20.14 -23.70
C ASP A 18 15.37 -20.84 -22.71
N GLU A 19 14.28 -20.14 -22.35
CA GLU A 19 13.25 -20.67 -21.48
C GLU A 19 12.53 -21.86 -22.16
N LEU A 20 12.73 -23.07 -21.64
CA LEU A 20 12.12 -24.29 -22.17
C LEU A 20 10.67 -24.45 -21.68
N HIS A 21 10.35 -24.01 -20.49
CA HIS A 21 9.02 -24.13 -19.90
C HIS A 21 8.81 -23.05 -18.83
N ARG A 22 7.61 -22.49 -18.80
CA ARG A 22 7.17 -21.55 -17.79
C ARG A 22 5.87 -22.05 -17.15
N TYR A 23 5.85 -22.12 -15.83
CA TYR A 23 4.65 -22.36 -15.05
C TYR A 23 4.37 -21.14 -14.19
N SER A 24 3.41 -20.32 -14.59
CA SER A 24 3.06 -19.08 -13.92
C SER A 24 2.08 -19.32 -12.75
N ILE A 25 1.92 -18.31 -11.89
CA ILE A 25 0.88 -18.33 -10.85
C ILE A 25 -0.51 -18.48 -11.48
N ALA A 26 -0.75 -17.86 -12.64
CA ALA A 26 -2.01 -17.99 -13.38
C ALA A 26 -2.26 -19.45 -13.82
N ASP A 27 -1.21 -20.15 -14.28
CA ASP A 27 -1.32 -21.57 -14.59
C ASP A 27 -1.62 -22.40 -13.35
N GLY A 28 -0.95 -22.10 -12.23
CA GLY A 28 -1.19 -22.76 -10.95
C GLY A 28 -2.62 -22.57 -10.43
N ILE A 29 -3.20 -21.39 -10.59
CA ILE A 29 -4.61 -21.11 -10.24
C ILE A 29 -5.55 -21.89 -11.17
N ARG A 30 -5.31 -21.85 -12.49
CA ARG A 30 -6.11 -22.59 -13.48
C ARG A 30 -6.10 -24.09 -13.19
N ASP A 31 -4.96 -24.65 -12.86
CA ASP A 31 -4.76 -26.07 -12.57
C ASP A 31 -5.16 -26.45 -11.14
N LYS A 32 -5.64 -25.49 -10.35
CA LYS A 32 -6.06 -25.65 -8.94
C LYS A 32 -4.94 -26.04 -7.96
N ASN A 33 -3.69 -25.85 -8.35
CA ASN A 33 -2.51 -26.06 -7.49
C ASN A 33 -2.24 -24.85 -6.58
N VAL A 34 -2.75 -23.67 -6.95
CA VAL A 34 -2.67 -22.44 -6.19
C VAL A 34 -4.08 -21.90 -6.01
N LEU A 35 -4.40 -21.42 -4.81
CA LEU A 35 -5.68 -20.76 -4.54
C LEU A 35 -5.74 -19.43 -5.29
N GLY A 36 -6.89 -19.15 -5.87
CA GLY A 36 -7.19 -17.83 -6.43
C GLY A 36 -7.26 -16.78 -5.32
N PHE A 37 -7.10 -15.52 -5.69
CA PHE A 37 -7.27 -14.38 -4.79
C PHE A 37 -8.22 -13.38 -5.41
N ASP A 38 -8.92 -12.65 -4.55
CA ASP A 38 -9.85 -11.59 -4.93
C ASP A 38 -9.34 -10.27 -4.33
N PRO A 39 -8.81 -9.34 -5.14
CA PRO A 39 -8.26 -8.09 -4.63
C PRO A 39 -9.39 -7.16 -4.18
N TYR A 40 -9.45 -6.86 -2.89
CA TYR A 40 -10.31 -5.86 -2.30
C TYR A 40 -9.53 -4.55 -2.10
N LYS A 41 -9.99 -3.47 -2.76
CA LYS A 41 -9.36 -2.15 -2.66
C LYS A 41 -10.19 -1.23 -1.79
N VAL A 42 -9.53 -0.62 -0.81
CA VAL A 42 -10.10 0.42 0.05
C VAL A 42 -9.59 1.78 -0.38
N LEU A 43 -10.51 2.70 -0.66
CA LEU A 43 -10.17 4.08 -0.99
C LEU A 43 -10.28 4.93 0.27
N THR A 44 -9.15 5.44 0.74
CA THR A 44 -9.09 6.37 1.89
C THR A 44 -9.23 7.83 1.48
N TYR A 45 -9.24 8.10 0.17
CA TYR A 45 -9.47 9.41 -0.42
C TYR A 45 -10.49 9.30 -1.56
N LYS A 46 -11.28 10.36 -1.77
CA LYS A 46 -12.10 10.44 -2.98
C LYS A 46 -11.20 10.73 -4.18
N ASP A 47 -11.31 9.92 -5.21
CA ASP A 47 -10.50 10.05 -6.44
C ASP A 47 -10.55 11.46 -7.03
N ALA A 48 -11.72 12.08 -7.04
CA ALA A 48 -11.90 13.43 -7.57
C ALA A 48 -11.10 14.48 -6.79
N ASP A 49 -11.15 14.42 -5.44
CA ASP A 49 -10.48 15.39 -4.57
C ASP A 49 -8.95 15.22 -4.64
N LEU A 50 -8.48 13.97 -4.73
CA LEU A 50 -7.06 13.68 -4.86
C LEU A 50 -6.52 14.14 -6.20
N ARG A 51 -7.23 13.82 -7.28
CA ARG A 51 -6.89 14.21 -8.65
C ARG A 51 -6.80 15.72 -8.79
N GLU A 52 -7.79 16.45 -8.28
CA GLU A 52 -7.82 17.91 -8.31
C GLU A 52 -6.64 18.52 -7.55
N LYS A 53 -6.35 18.01 -6.35
CA LYS A 53 -5.19 18.47 -5.55
C LYS A 53 -3.88 18.33 -6.31
N ILE A 54 -3.63 17.15 -6.88
CA ILE A 54 -2.40 16.88 -7.64
C ILE A 54 -2.35 17.72 -8.91
N ALA A 55 -3.48 17.85 -9.64
CA ALA A 55 -3.54 18.67 -10.83
C ALA A 55 -3.24 20.14 -10.53
N LEU A 56 -3.76 20.70 -9.44
CA LEU A 56 -3.48 22.06 -8.99
C LEU A 56 -2.00 22.24 -8.60
N GLU A 57 -1.44 21.28 -7.86
CA GLU A 57 -0.03 21.31 -7.47
C GLU A 57 0.89 21.32 -8.71
N LYS A 58 0.65 20.43 -9.66
CA LYS A 58 1.44 20.35 -10.90
C LYS A 58 1.27 21.56 -11.80
N ALA A 59 0.07 22.14 -11.83
CA ALA A 59 -0.20 23.40 -12.53
C ALA A 59 0.35 24.64 -11.80
N LYS A 60 0.89 24.48 -10.58
CA LYS A 60 1.34 25.58 -9.70
C LYS A 60 0.24 26.64 -9.50
N ALA A 61 -0.98 26.18 -9.22
CA ALA A 61 -2.14 26.99 -8.97
C ALA A 61 -2.74 26.62 -7.59
N LYS A 62 -3.30 27.62 -6.91
CA LYS A 62 -3.94 27.41 -5.60
C LYS A 62 -5.42 27.04 -5.72
N THR A 63 -6.04 27.43 -6.83
CA THR A 63 -7.46 27.22 -7.10
C THR A 63 -7.70 26.85 -8.55
N VAL A 64 -8.82 26.17 -8.81
CA VAL A 64 -9.23 25.80 -10.17
C VAL A 64 -9.40 27.03 -11.09
N PRO A 65 -10.06 28.13 -10.67
CA PRO A 65 -10.13 29.34 -11.48
C PRO A 65 -8.76 29.90 -11.85
N GLU A 66 -7.79 29.90 -10.93
CA GLU A 66 -6.41 30.31 -11.22
C GLU A 66 -5.73 29.39 -12.24
N ALA A 67 -5.92 28.10 -12.13
CA ALA A 67 -5.35 27.13 -13.06
C ALA A 67 -5.92 27.33 -14.48
N ILE A 68 -7.20 27.63 -14.62
CA ILE A 68 -7.88 27.76 -15.91
C ILE A 68 -7.61 29.10 -16.56
N ALA A 69 -7.40 30.17 -15.78
CA ALA A 69 -7.17 31.52 -16.31
C ALA A 69 -5.86 31.66 -17.11
N ASP A 70 -4.85 30.86 -16.81
CA ASP A 70 -3.57 30.84 -17.53
C ASP A 70 -3.52 29.66 -18.50
N PRO A 71 -3.32 29.86 -19.79
CA PRO A 71 -3.31 28.80 -20.80
C PRO A 71 -2.27 27.70 -20.54
N LYS A 72 -1.09 28.07 -19.96
CA LYS A 72 -0.03 27.08 -19.64
C LYS A 72 -0.42 26.24 -18.43
N LYS A 73 -0.93 26.89 -17.39
CA LYS A 73 -1.42 26.19 -16.20
C LYS A 73 -2.61 25.31 -16.51
N SER A 74 -3.55 25.80 -17.33
CA SER A 74 -4.74 25.09 -17.77
C SER A 74 -4.41 23.80 -18.50
N LYS A 75 -3.42 23.83 -19.41
CA LYS A 75 -2.96 22.62 -20.11
C LYS A 75 -2.47 21.56 -19.13
N VAL A 76 -1.63 21.93 -18.17
CA VAL A 76 -1.09 21.02 -17.16
C VAL A 76 -2.21 20.50 -16.26
N TYR A 77 -3.11 21.37 -15.81
CA TYR A 77 -4.23 20.98 -14.96
C TYR A 77 -5.08 19.89 -15.62
N TYR A 78 -5.54 20.11 -16.85
CA TYR A 78 -6.35 19.12 -17.55
C TYR A 78 -5.58 17.84 -17.93
N GLU A 79 -4.28 17.93 -18.18
CA GLU A 79 -3.45 16.74 -18.40
C GLU A 79 -3.50 15.81 -17.17
N TYR A 80 -3.33 16.37 -15.95
CA TYR A 80 -3.38 15.58 -14.73
C TYR A 80 -4.80 15.15 -14.35
N MET A 81 -5.81 15.95 -14.64
CA MET A 81 -7.22 15.57 -14.48
C MET A 81 -7.61 14.37 -15.36
N ALA A 82 -6.97 14.20 -16.51
CA ALA A 82 -7.23 13.09 -17.44
C ALA A 82 -6.39 11.82 -17.15
N LYS A 83 -5.35 11.88 -16.28
CA LYS A 83 -4.53 10.71 -15.98
C LYS A 83 -5.33 9.61 -15.27
N PRO A 84 -5.02 8.32 -15.49
CA PRO A 84 -5.59 7.24 -14.71
C PRO A 84 -5.14 7.36 -13.23
N MET A 85 -5.89 6.77 -12.31
CA MET A 85 -5.50 6.75 -10.88
C MET A 85 -4.25 5.91 -10.67
N ALA A 86 -4.25 4.67 -11.08
CA ALA A 86 -3.09 3.79 -11.01
C ALA A 86 -2.18 3.97 -12.22
N GLY A 87 -0.87 3.88 -11.99
CA GLY A 87 0.10 3.75 -13.07
C GLY A 87 0.02 2.39 -13.75
N SER A 88 0.53 2.29 -14.97
CA SER A 88 0.54 1.06 -15.75
C SER A 88 1.81 0.92 -16.60
N GLU A 89 2.20 -0.30 -16.87
CA GLU A 89 3.25 -0.56 -17.85
C GLU A 89 2.64 -0.58 -19.26
N THR A 90 3.36 0.03 -20.20
CA THR A 90 3.05 -0.06 -21.63
C THR A 90 3.57 -1.37 -22.20
N ASP A 91 3.10 -1.76 -23.39
CA ASP A 91 3.59 -2.95 -24.12
C ASP A 91 5.11 -2.93 -24.35
N SER A 92 5.73 -1.76 -24.34
CA SER A 92 7.18 -1.58 -24.43
C SER A 92 7.94 -1.74 -23.10
N GLY A 93 7.25 -2.05 -21.99
CA GLY A 93 7.84 -2.18 -20.66
C GLY A 93 8.15 -0.82 -19.98
N THR A 94 7.61 0.28 -20.50
CA THR A 94 7.78 1.60 -19.89
C THR A 94 6.65 1.85 -18.90
N TYR A 95 6.99 2.17 -17.64
CA TYR A 95 6.00 2.52 -16.65
C TYR A 95 5.48 3.96 -16.84
N VAL A 96 4.16 4.10 -16.99
CA VAL A 96 3.46 5.38 -17.07
C VAL A 96 2.80 5.67 -15.74
N LYS A 97 3.18 6.79 -15.12
CA LYS A 97 2.68 7.20 -13.81
C LYS A 97 1.21 7.60 -13.83
N GLY A 98 0.44 7.05 -12.91
CA GLY A 98 -0.91 7.50 -12.56
C GLY A 98 -0.92 8.62 -11.51
N ILE A 99 -2.10 9.00 -11.05
CA ILE A 99 -2.26 10.02 -10.00
C ILE A 99 -1.68 9.55 -8.66
N GLU A 100 -1.86 8.28 -8.31
CA GLU A 100 -1.35 7.69 -7.06
C GLU A 100 0.17 7.79 -6.93
N ASP A 101 0.91 7.74 -8.03
CA ASP A 101 2.37 7.86 -8.04
C ASP A 101 2.91 9.27 -7.68
N TYR A 102 2.01 10.25 -7.55
CA TYR A 102 2.34 11.62 -7.15
C TYR A 102 1.94 11.92 -5.70
N ILE A 103 1.34 10.96 -5.00
CA ILE A 103 1.00 11.11 -3.59
C ILE A 103 2.28 10.94 -2.77
N PRO A 104 2.66 11.91 -1.94
CA PRO A 104 3.78 11.73 -1.02
C PRO A 104 3.50 10.61 -0.01
N ASP A 105 4.50 9.79 0.31
CA ASP A 105 4.39 8.70 1.29
C ASP A 105 3.86 9.19 2.65
N SER A 106 4.23 10.43 3.03
CA SER A 106 3.73 11.09 4.24
C SER A 106 2.21 11.28 4.31
N GLN A 107 1.49 11.15 3.19
CA GLN A 107 0.02 11.20 3.20
C GLN A 107 -0.59 9.95 3.82
N TYR A 108 0.08 8.79 3.68
CA TYR A 108 -0.36 7.52 4.25
C TYR A 108 -0.06 7.42 5.75
N GLU A 109 0.88 8.22 6.26
CA GLU A 109 1.22 8.31 7.69
C GLU A 109 0.25 9.22 8.47
N ARG A 110 -0.68 9.91 7.80
CA ARG A 110 -1.60 10.82 8.48
C ARG A 110 -2.64 10.05 9.30
N GLU A 111 -2.89 10.55 10.49
CA GLU A 111 -3.89 10.00 11.41
C GLU A 111 -5.26 9.80 10.74
N GLN A 112 -5.69 10.71 9.89
CA GLN A 112 -6.94 10.60 9.15
C GLN A 112 -6.97 9.35 8.26
N HIS A 113 -5.89 9.09 7.52
CA HIS A 113 -5.76 7.88 6.68
C HIS A 113 -5.80 6.62 7.54
N GLN A 114 -4.99 6.58 8.60
CA GLN A 114 -4.91 5.44 9.51
C GLN A 114 -6.26 5.12 10.17
N ASN A 115 -6.98 6.16 10.60
CA ASN A 115 -8.32 5.99 11.17
C ASN A 115 -9.32 5.44 10.15
N MET A 116 -9.26 5.85 8.88
CA MET A 116 -10.13 5.29 7.82
C MET A 116 -9.82 3.82 7.54
N VAL A 117 -8.53 3.44 7.51
CA VAL A 117 -8.11 2.03 7.38
C VAL A 117 -8.65 1.19 8.54
N VAL A 118 -8.48 1.66 9.78
CA VAL A 118 -8.96 0.95 10.97
C VAL A 118 -10.49 0.86 10.98
N GLN A 119 -11.18 1.90 10.54
CA GLN A 119 -12.63 1.89 10.41
C GLN A 119 -13.09 0.86 9.38
N ASP A 120 -12.44 0.78 8.22
CA ASP A 120 -12.76 -0.22 7.20
C ASP A 120 -12.54 -1.65 7.72
N ILE A 121 -11.42 -1.89 8.42
CA ILE A 121 -11.17 -3.18 9.07
C ILE A 121 -12.30 -3.51 10.04
N ARG A 122 -12.70 -2.58 10.90
CA ARG A 122 -13.77 -2.78 11.88
C ARG A 122 -15.10 -3.13 11.22
N ASP A 123 -15.45 -2.39 10.18
CA ASP A 123 -16.76 -2.50 9.54
C ASP A 123 -16.87 -3.77 8.68
N ASN A 124 -15.75 -4.26 8.15
CA ASN A 124 -15.73 -5.41 7.24
C ASN A 124 -15.10 -6.68 7.82
N TRP A 125 -14.53 -6.66 9.03
CA TRP A 125 -13.82 -7.80 9.61
C TRP A 125 -14.64 -9.09 9.62
N ILE A 126 -15.89 -9.03 10.07
CA ILE A 126 -16.75 -10.22 10.19
C ILE A 126 -16.96 -10.87 8.83
N THR A 127 -17.19 -10.06 7.79
CA THR A 127 -17.39 -10.55 6.42
C THR A 127 -16.12 -11.14 5.85
N LEU A 128 -15.01 -10.40 5.91
CA LEU A 128 -13.73 -10.80 5.31
C LEU A 128 -13.08 -11.97 6.04
N SER A 129 -13.27 -12.08 7.36
CA SER A 129 -12.78 -13.21 8.15
C SER A 129 -13.70 -14.43 8.13
N HIS A 130 -14.82 -14.38 7.38
CA HIS A 130 -15.85 -15.42 7.38
C HIS A 130 -16.31 -15.77 8.81
N ASN A 131 -16.75 -14.76 9.57
CA ASN A 131 -17.16 -14.88 10.97
C ASN A 131 -16.00 -15.35 11.90
N GLY A 132 -14.82 -14.83 11.70
CA GLY A 132 -13.64 -15.14 12.52
C GLY A 132 -13.02 -16.51 12.27
N LYS A 133 -13.37 -17.19 11.19
CA LYS A 133 -12.77 -18.48 10.80
C LYS A 133 -11.34 -18.33 10.25
N PHE A 134 -11.03 -17.18 9.68
CA PHE A 134 -9.73 -16.90 9.08
C PHE A 134 -9.02 -15.76 9.81
N HIS A 135 -7.70 -15.88 9.88
CA HIS A 135 -6.80 -14.83 10.35
C HIS A 135 -6.46 -13.89 9.19
N ALA A 136 -5.96 -12.71 9.52
CA ALA A 136 -5.43 -11.76 8.56
C ALA A 136 -4.00 -11.37 8.91
N ILE A 137 -3.23 -11.02 7.89
CA ILE A 137 -1.93 -10.38 8.03
C ILE A 137 -2.08 -8.95 7.52
N PHE A 138 -1.73 -7.98 8.37
CA PHE A 138 -1.71 -6.57 8.03
C PHE A 138 -0.26 -6.10 7.91
N ALA A 139 0.20 -5.87 6.69
CA ALA A 139 1.55 -5.39 6.42
C ALA A 139 1.59 -3.85 6.47
N THR A 140 2.63 -3.30 7.10
CA THR A 140 2.87 -1.87 7.23
C THR A 140 4.20 -1.49 6.60
N ALA A 141 4.40 -0.21 6.28
CA ALA A 141 5.62 0.28 5.66
C ALA A 141 6.81 0.35 6.65
N SER A 142 6.53 0.43 7.97
CA SER A 142 7.57 0.56 8.98
C SER A 142 7.17 -0.07 10.33
N ILE A 143 8.17 -0.35 11.19
CA ILE A 143 7.94 -0.84 12.56
C ILE A 143 7.18 0.18 13.42
N PRO A 144 7.50 1.49 13.43
CA PRO A 144 6.71 2.48 14.14
C PRO A 144 5.24 2.50 13.71
N GLU A 145 4.97 2.37 12.43
CA GLU A 145 3.62 2.28 11.89
C GLU A 145 2.89 1.02 12.35
N ALA A 146 3.58 -0.13 12.39
CA ALA A 146 3.01 -1.38 12.91
C ALA A 146 2.58 -1.24 14.39
N ILE A 147 3.41 -0.60 15.22
CA ILE A 147 3.10 -0.34 16.62
C ILE A 147 1.90 0.60 16.75
N GLN A 148 1.82 1.63 15.92
CA GLN A 148 0.71 2.57 15.91
C GLN A 148 -0.60 1.90 15.50
N TYR A 149 -0.61 1.13 14.41
CA TYR A 149 -1.80 0.38 13.98
C TYR A 149 -2.24 -0.68 15.00
N TYR A 150 -1.29 -1.34 15.67
CA TYR A 150 -1.64 -2.23 16.79
C TYR A 150 -2.50 -1.51 17.82
N GLN A 151 -2.10 -0.31 18.24
CA GLN A 151 -2.84 0.46 19.23
C GLN A 151 -4.21 0.90 18.70
N LEU A 152 -4.25 1.44 17.46
CA LEU A 152 -5.49 1.90 16.84
C LEU A 152 -6.51 0.77 16.65
N ILE A 153 -6.08 -0.40 16.16
CA ILE A 153 -6.97 -1.55 15.97
C ILE A 153 -7.46 -2.09 17.31
N LYS A 154 -6.58 -2.19 18.29
CA LYS A 154 -6.93 -2.64 19.64
C LYS A 154 -7.99 -1.74 20.29
N ASP A 155 -7.87 -0.44 20.14
CA ASP A 155 -8.79 0.54 20.71
C ASP A 155 -10.14 0.55 19.95
N ALA A 156 -10.10 0.41 18.63
CA ALA A 156 -11.30 0.41 17.79
C ALA A 156 -12.07 -0.91 17.83
N ILE A 157 -11.38 -2.06 18.03
CA ILE A 157 -11.95 -3.41 18.02
C ILE A 157 -11.42 -4.21 19.22
N PRO A 158 -11.84 -3.89 20.46
CA PRO A 158 -11.30 -4.53 21.67
C PRO A 158 -11.48 -6.06 21.74
N SER A 159 -12.46 -6.60 21.02
CA SER A 159 -12.72 -8.05 20.93
C SER A 159 -11.79 -8.79 19.97
N LEU A 160 -11.08 -8.08 19.10
CA LEU A 160 -10.17 -8.69 18.13
C LEU A 160 -8.83 -9.01 18.77
N LYS A 161 -8.38 -10.25 18.60
CA LYS A 161 -7.04 -10.68 19.04
C LYS A 161 -6.01 -10.17 18.04
N VAL A 162 -5.23 -9.17 18.45
CA VAL A 162 -4.23 -8.51 17.62
C VAL A 162 -2.86 -8.66 18.27
N THR A 163 -1.86 -8.98 17.47
CA THR A 163 -0.45 -8.94 17.85
C THR A 163 0.39 -8.37 16.73
N VAL A 164 1.67 -8.11 16.98
CA VAL A 164 2.62 -7.68 15.94
C VAL A 164 3.80 -8.62 15.86
N LEU A 165 4.38 -8.70 14.66
CA LEU A 165 5.62 -9.42 14.42
C LEU A 165 6.56 -8.51 13.65
N PHE A 166 7.73 -8.25 14.20
CA PHE A 166 8.82 -7.55 13.55
C PHE A 166 10.17 -7.90 14.19
N ASP A 167 11.25 -7.68 13.46
CA ASP A 167 12.60 -7.81 13.97
C ASP A 167 13.09 -6.44 14.49
N PRO A 168 13.28 -6.25 15.80
CA PRO A 168 13.71 -4.97 16.36
C PRO A 168 15.13 -4.57 15.96
N SER A 169 15.92 -5.49 15.40
CA SER A 169 17.28 -5.19 14.89
C SER A 169 17.28 -4.50 13.53
N ILE A 170 16.17 -4.59 12.79
CA ILE A 170 16.04 -3.93 11.48
C ILE A 170 15.86 -2.43 11.69
N ASP A 171 16.77 -1.65 11.08
CA ASP A 171 16.71 -0.20 11.11
C ASP A 171 15.87 0.32 9.93
N ASN A 172 14.59 0.59 10.19
CA ASN A 172 13.71 1.28 9.27
C ASN A 172 13.05 2.47 9.99
N ASN A 173 13.73 3.60 10.01
CA ASN A 173 13.25 4.91 10.50
C ASN A 173 12.78 4.96 11.97
N GLY A 174 13.40 4.21 12.88
CA GLY A 174 13.04 4.28 14.29
C GLY A 174 14.22 4.00 15.23
N ASN A 175 14.18 4.60 16.42
CA ASN A 175 15.16 4.32 17.46
C ASN A 175 15.02 2.86 17.93
N GLY A 176 16.10 2.06 17.88
CA GLY A 176 16.10 0.63 18.23
C GLY A 176 15.56 0.33 19.64
N ILE A 177 15.77 1.23 20.59
CA ILE A 177 15.25 1.11 21.97
C ILE A 177 13.72 1.15 21.96
N ILE A 178 13.12 2.11 21.23
CA ILE A 178 11.66 2.27 21.14
C ILE A 178 11.02 1.03 20.50
N LYS A 179 11.67 0.42 19.51
CA LYS A 179 11.19 -0.79 18.84
C LYS A 179 11.16 -1.98 19.79
N LYS A 180 12.24 -2.20 20.56
CA LYS A 180 12.32 -3.29 21.52
C LYS A 180 11.30 -3.15 22.64
N ASP A 181 11.22 -1.98 23.24
CA ASP A 181 10.24 -1.67 24.30
C ASP A 181 8.80 -1.79 23.77
N GLY A 182 8.55 -1.38 22.54
CA GLY A 182 7.26 -1.50 21.88
C GLY A 182 6.85 -2.97 21.74
N LEU A 183 7.73 -3.82 21.24
CA LEU A 183 7.48 -5.26 21.08
C LEU A 183 7.21 -5.94 22.41
N GLU A 184 8.04 -5.69 23.44
CA GLU A 184 7.87 -6.26 24.77
C GLU A 184 6.52 -5.86 25.39
N LYS A 185 6.14 -4.58 25.28
CA LYS A 185 4.84 -4.10 25.76
C LYS A 185 3.67 -4.78 25.06
N ILE A 186 3.74 -4.97 23.75
CA ILE A 186 2.68 -5.62 22.98
C ILE A 186 2.56 -7.11 23.35
N ILE A 187 3.68 -7.82 23.48
CA ILE A 187 3.69 -9.22 23.91
C ILE A 187 3.09 -9.35 25.32
N LEU A 188 3.47 -8.50 26.25
CA LEU A 188 2.92 -8.51 27.61
C LEU A 188 1.43 -8.20 27.62
N ASP A 189 0.98 -7.22 26.82
CA ASP A 189 -0.44 -6.89 26.71
C ASP A 189 -1.25 -8.05 26.11
N TYR A 190 -0.73 -8.68 25.06
CA TYR A 190 -1.36 -9.83 24.42
C TYR A 190 -1.50 -11.01 25.41
N ASN A 191 -0.41 -11.37 26.08
CA ASN A 191 -0.41 -12.49 27.06
C ASN A 191 -1.27 -12.22 28.30
N ARG A 192 -1.52 -10.95 28.63
CA ARG A 192 -2.42 -10.58 29.74
C ARG A 192 -3.89 -10.72 29.36
N ARG A 193 -4.21 -10.54 28.08
CA ARG A 193 -5.60 -10.54 27.58
C ARG A 193 -6.12 -11.90 27.17
N TYR A 194 -5.22 -12.77 26.71
CA TYR A 194 -5.53 -14.07 26.10
C TYR A 194 -4.71 -15.22 26.67
#